data_472273d618ca567a86c0f3da60c7af1c
#
_entry.id   472273d618ca567a86c0f3da60c7af1c
#
_cell.length_a   1.000
_cell.length_b   1.000
_cell.length_c   1.000
_cell.angle_alpha   90.00
_cell.angle_beta   90.00
_cell.angle_gamma   90.00
#
_symmetry.space_group_name_H-M   'P 1'
#
loop_
_entity.id
_entity.type
_entity.pdbx_description
1 polymer ?
#
loop_
_entity_poly.entity_id
_entity_poly.type
_entity_poly.pdbx_seq_one_letter_code
_entity_poly.pdbx_strand_id
1 'polypeptide(L)'
;MPETVLLVGGGGREHAIARAVAPDADLYACASNRNPGIAALAEEMRSVEERDAEEIVAFAEEVGATLAVVGPESALAAGVADALDDAGVYTFGPGADAARIETDKAYQRRFMQEEGIPGCPDFETFDDMDAACDYIDAYDGDLAVKPAGLTGGKGVRVTGDQVTAEEAKEYIRDSDY
;
A
#
# COMPACT_ATOMS: atom_id res chain seq x y z
N MET A 1 -32.66 -4.36 -2.95
CA MET A 1 -32.02 -3.04 -3.06
C MET A 1 -30.62 -3.32 -3.58
N PRO A 2 -30.03 -2.47 -4.40
CA PRO A 2 -28.63 -2.65 -4.76
C PRO A 2 -27.75 -2.61 -3.48
N GLU A 3 -26.58 -3.20 -3.56
CA GLU A 3 -25.59 -3.19 -2.48
C GLU A 3 -25.02 -1.78 -2.35
N THR A 4 -24.82 -1.28 -1.12
CA THR A 4 -24.16 0.01 -0.88
C THR A 4 -22.67 -0.23 -0.65
N VAL A 5 -21.85 0.26 -1.56
CA VAL A 5 -20.40 0.02 -1.56
C VAL A 5 -19.64 1.31 -1.30
N LEU A 6 -18.75 1.28 -0.29
CA LEU A 6 -17.77 2.34 -0.05
C LEU A 6 -16.42 1.98 -0.68
N LEU A 7 -15.92 2.83 -1.56
CA LEU A 7 -14.56 2.74 -2.13
C LEU A 7 -13.63 3.73 -1.42
N VAL A 8 -12.59 3.22 -0.79
CA VAL A 8 -11.52 4.02 -0.17
C VAL A 8 -10.34 4.13 -1.12
N GLY A 9 -10.00 5.37 -1.49
CA GLY A 9 -8.88 5.71 -2.36
C GLY A 9 -9.26 6.44 -3.64
N GLY A 10 -8.34 7.24 -4.16
CA GLY A 10 -8.56 8.16 -5.29
C GLY A 10 -7.64 7.95 -6.49
N GLY A 11 -6.94 6.82 -6.59
CA GLY A 11 -5.99 6.52 -7.66
C GLY A 11 -6.63 5.97 -8.93
N GLY A 12 -5.77 5.62 -9.90
CA GLY A 12 -6.20 5.01 -11.17
C GLY A 12 -6.71 3.58 -10.99
N ARG A 13 -6.18 2.84 -10.05
CA ARG A 13 -6.64 1.49 -9.66
C ARG A 13 -8.07 1.57 -9.09
N GLU A 14 -8.29 2.48 -8.16
CA GLU A 14 -9.61 2.71 -7.56
C GLU A 14 -10.62 3.21 -8.59
N HIS A 15 -10.21 4.04 -9.56
CA HIS A 15 -11.09 4.41 -10.68
C HIS A 15 -11.50 3.19 -11.53
N ALA A 16 -10.60 2.24 -11.78
CA ALA A 16 -10.95 1.01 -12.49
C ALA A 16 -11.94 0.14 -11.68
N ILE A 17 -11.76 0.07 -10.37
CA ILE A 17 -12.69 -0.61 -9.45
C ILE A 17 -14.06 0.09 -9.47
N ALA A 18 -14.10 1.41 -9.34
CA ALA A 18 -15.34 2.19 -9.41
C ALA A 18 -16.14 1.91 -10.69
N ARG A 19 -15.46 1.85 -11.84
CA ARG A 19 -16.09 1.52 -13.13
C ARG A 19 -16.68 0.11 -13.19
N ALA A 20 -16.09 -0.82 -12.47
CA ALA A 20 -16.57 -2.20 -12.42
C ALA A 20 -17.76 -2.36 -11.46
N VAL A 21 -17.79 -1.61 -10.37
CA VAL A 21 -18.78 -1.74 -9.28
C VAL A 21 -20.03 -0.90 -9.54
N ALA A 22 -19.88 0.34 -10.00
CA ALA A 22 -21.00 1.30 -10.15
C ALA A 22 -22.20 0.83 -10.98
N PRO A 23 -22.09 -0.07 -11.99
CA PRO A 23 -23.26 -0.55 -12.71
C PRO A 23 -24.23 -1.42 -11.88
N ASP A 24 -23.72 -2.05 -10.80
CA ASP A 24 -24.45 -3.06 -10.04
C ASP A 24 -24.67 -2.67 -8.56
N ALA A 25 -24.13 -1.52 -8.10
CA ALA A 25 -24.21 -1.08 -6.72
C ALA A 25 -24.36 0.44 -6.59
N ASP A 26 -24.89 0.88 -5.44
CA ASP A 26 -24.88 2.29 -5.03
C ASP A 26 -23.47 2.62 -4.52
N LEU A 27 -22.63 3.24 -5.36
CA LEU A 27 -21.23 3.50 -5.08
C LEU A 27 -21.04 4.83 -4.36
N TYR A 28 -20.38 4.79 -3.21
CA TYR A 28 -19.81 5.93 -2.48
C TYR A 28 -18.31 5.85 -2.48
N ALA A 29 -17.60 6.97 -2.38
CA ALA A 29 -16.15 6.98 -2.38
C ALA A 29 -15.57 8.03 -1.44
N CYS A 30 -14.40 7.74 -0.87
CA CYS A 30 -13.62 8.72 -0.10
C CYS A 30 -12.12 8.63 -0.43
N ALA A 31 -11.48 9.81 -0.49
CA ALA A 31 -10.04 9.94 -0.71
C ALA A 31 -9.57 11.35 -0.38
N SER A 32 -8.26 11.52 -0.12
CA SER A 32 -7.64 12.84 0.05
C SER A 32 -7.63 13.68 -1.23
N ASN A 33 -7.62 13.02 -2.40
CA ASN A 33 -7.68 13.67 -3.71
C ASN A 33 -9.00 13.37 -4.43
N ARG A 34 -9.58 14.37 -5.08
CA ARG A 34 -10.78 14.18 -5.88
C ARG A 34 -10.45 13.64 -7.28
N ASN A 35 -10.65 12.35 -7.48
CA ASN A 35 -10.58 11.74 -8.82
C ASN A 35 -11.87 12.02 -9.60
N PRO A 36 -11.81 12.75 -10.74
CA PRO A 36 -13.02 13.12 -11.48
C PRO A 36 -13.75 11.93 -12.07
N GLY A 37 -13.03 10.84 -12.41
CA GLY A 37 -13.64 9.62 -12.94
C GLY A 37 -14.42 8.85 -11.88
N ILE A 38 -13.91 8.77 -10.65
CA ILE A 38 -14.65 8.18 -9.52
C ILE A 38 -15.84 9.06 -9.16
N ALA A 39 -15.63 10.38 -9.05
CA ALA A 39 -16.69 11.32 -8.71
C ALA A 39 -17.85 11.37 -9.71
N ALA A 40 -17.62 10.98 -10.96
CA ALA A 40 -18.66 10.87 -11.98
C ALA A 40 -19.48 9.58 -11.89
N LEU A 41 -19.00 8.58 -11.16
CA LEU A 41 -19.62 7.27 -10.99
C LEU A 41 -20.26 7.07 -9.62
N ALA A 42 -19.73 7.75 -8.60
CA ALA A 42 -20.20 7.65 -7.22
C ALA A 42 -21.39 8.59 -6.98
N GLU A 43 -22.34 8.16 -6.12
CA GLU A 43 -23.41 9.00 -5.59
C GLU A 43 -22.84 10.18 -4.79
N GLU A 44 -21.80 9.92 -3.99
CA GLU A 44 -21.00 10.92 -3.29
C GLU A 44 -19.53 10.51 -3.31
N MET A 45 -18.63 11.52 -3.47
CA MET A 45 -17.20 11.36 -3.22
C MET A 45 -16.75 12.39 -2.19
N ARG A 46 -16.39 11.91 -0.99
CA ARG A 46 -15.98 12.71 0.16
C ARG A 46 -14.46 12.86 0.20
N SER A 47 -14.01 14.05 0.61
CA SER A 47 -12.58 14.28 0.86
C SER A 47 -12.25 13.84 2.29
N VAL A 48 -11.47 12.76 2.42
CA VAL A 48 -11.02 12.16 3.68
C VAL A 48 -9.60 11.65 3.49
N GLU A 49 -8.75 11.80 4.50
CA GLU A 49 -7.43 11.15 4.50
C GLU A 49 -7.59 9.63 4.56
N GLU A 50 -6.98 8.91 3.63
CA GLU A 50 -7.15 7.46 3.48
C GLU A 50 -6.69 6.64 4.70
N ARG A 51 -5.93 7.24 5.61
CA ARG A 51 -5.46 6.62 6.86
C ARG A 51 -6.29 6.99 8.08
N ASP A 52 -7.29 7.86 7.92
CA ASP A 52 -8.20 8.24 8.99
C ASP A 52 -9.36 7.23 9.09
N ALA A 53 -9.10 6.14 9.84
CA ALA A 53 -10.07 5.06 10.00
C ALA A 53 -11.36 5.53 10.66
N GLU A 54 -11.30 6.49 11.61
CA GLU A 54 -12.46 7.00 12.32
C GLU A 54 -13.40 7.76 11.39
N GLU A 55 -12.85 8.67 10.55
CA GLU A 55 -13.65 9.44 9.59
C GLU A 55 -14.21 8.55 8.48
N ILE A 56 -13.46 7.53 8.04
CA ILE A 56 -13.92 6.57 7.02
C ILE A 56 -15.05 5.70 7.54
N VAL A 57 -14.95 5.18 8.77
CA VAL A 57 -16.02 4.40 9.42
C VAL A 57 -17.27 5.26 9.60
N ALA A 58 -17.14 6.49 10.08
CA ALA A 58 -18.27 7.40 10.22
C ALA A 58 -18.98 7.66 8.89
N PHE A 59 -18.22 7.78 7.79
CA PHE A 59 -18.81 7.94 6.47
C PHE A 59 -19.50 6.65 5.99
N ALA A 60 -18.91 5.49 6.22
CA ALA A 60 -19.51 4.20 5.89
C ALA A 60 -20.87 4.00 6.61
N GLU A 61 -20.94 4.33 7.89
CA GLU A 61 -22.18 4.27 8.69
C GLU A 61 -23.23 5.26 8.18
N GLU A 62 -22.83 6.50 7.87
CA GLU A 62 -23.73 7.56 7.37
C GLU A 62 -24.43 7.16 6.07
N VAL A 63 -23.69 6.53 5.14
CA VAL A 63 -24.24 6.10 3.85
C VAL A 63 -24.87 4.71 3.90
N GLY A 64 -24.73 4.01 5.03
CA GLY A 64 -25.24 2.64 5.20
C GLY A 64 -24.48 1.64 4.35
N ALA A 65 -23.17 1.80 4.21
CA ALA A 65 -22.35 0.87 3.45
C ALA A 65 -22.37 -0.52 4.08
N THR A 66 -22.59 -1.53 3.26
CA THR A 66 -22.59 -2.95 3.66
C THR A 66 -21.33 -3.66 3.20
N LEU A 67 -20.65 -3.10 2.19
CA LEU A 67 -19.40 -3.55 1.64
C LEU A 67 -18.44 -2.35 1.51
N ALA A 68 -17.18 -2.53 1.86
CA ALA A 68 -16.11 -1.58 1.57
C ALA A 68 -15.00 -2.22 0.72
N VAL A 69 -14.37 -1.42 -0.14
CA VAL A 69 -13.18 -1.80 -0.89
C VAL A 69 -12.08 -0.81 -0.56
N VAL A 70 -11.01 -1.29 0.09
CA VAL A 70 -9.87 -0.47 0.49
C VAL A 70 -8.73 -0.68 -0.49
N GLY A 71 -8.45 0.34 -1.30
CA GLY A 71 -7.46 0.27 -2.37
C GLY A 71 -6.02 0.58 -1.94
N PRO A 72 -5.75 1.70 -1.21
CA PRO A 72 -4.40 2.12 -0.89
C PRO A 72 -3.75 1.24 0.17
N GLU A 73 -2.52 0.77 -0.07
CA GLU A 73 -1.73 0.02 0.90
C GLU A 73 -1.45 0.79 2.20
N SER A 74 -1.38 2.12 2.12
CA SER A 74 -1.21 2.98 3.29
C SER A 74 -2.45 3.00 4.21
N ALA A 75 -3.65 2.88 3.65
CA ALA A 75 -4.89 2.74 4.39
C ALA A 75 -4.98 1.37 5.07
N LEU A 76 -4.60 0.31 4.36
CA LEU A 76 -4.54 -1.05 4.91
C LEU A 76 -3.54 -1.14 6.07
N ALA A 77 -2.33 -0.57 5.89
CA ALA A 77 -1.33 -0.50 6.96
C ALA A 77 -1.79 0.31 8.18
N ALA A 78 -2.67 1.29 7.98
CA ALA A 78 -3.26 2.08 9.06
C ALA A 78 -4.45 1.39 9.78
N GLY A 79 -4.84 0.18 9.36
CA GLY A 79 -5.91 -0.59 9.99
C GLY A 79 -7.32 -0.16 9.58
N VAL A 80 -7.48 0.53 8.46
CA VAL A 80 -8.80 0.96 7.97
C VAL A 80 -9.72 -0.22 7.68
N ALA A 81 -9.18 -1.31 7.12
CA ALA A 81 -9.96 -2.52 6.86
C ALA A 81 -10.44 -3.17 8.17
N ASP A 82 -9.56 -3.25 9.18
CA ASP A 82 -9.93 -3.80 10.49
C ASP A 82 -11.03 -2.97 11.16
N ALA A 83 -10.92 -1.62 11.10
CA ALA A 83 -11.90 -0.72 11.69
C ALA A 83 -13.28 -0.80 11.02
N LEU A 84 -13.32 -0.95 9.70
CA LEU A 84 -14.56 -1.14 8.94
C LEU A 84 -15.22 -2.48 9.26
N ASP A 85 -14.45 -3.57 9.33
CA ASP A 85 -14.94 -4.89 9.72
C ASP A 85 -15.47 -4.90 11.17
N ASP A 86 -14.77 -4.24 12.09
CA ASP A 86 -15.22 -4.08 13.50
C ASP A 86 -16.53 -3.27 13.60
N ALA A 87 -16.74 -2.31 12.68
CA ALA A 87 -18.00 -1.56 12.55
C ALA A 87 -19.12 -2.35 11.84
N GLY A 88 -18.84 -3.58 11.39
CA GLY A 88 -19.82 -4.45 10.73
C GLY A 88 -19.98 -4.20 9.23
N VAL A 89 -19.07 -3.48 8.61
CA VAL A 89 -18.99 -3.29 7.15
C VAL A 89 -18.07 -4.38 6.58
N TYR A 90 -18.60 -5.29 5.78
CA TYR A 90 -17.76 -6.33 5.15
C TYR A 90 -16.70 -5.68 4.26
N THR A 91 -15.42 -5.99 4.50
CA THR A 91 -14.34 -5.26 3.82
C THR A 91 -13.55 -6.14 2.86
N PHE A 92 -13.46 -5.72 1.61
CA PHE A 92 -12.52 -6.26 0.64
C PHE A 92 -11.18 -5.52 0.76
N GLY A 93 -10.26 -6.13 1.50
CA GLY A 93 -8.92 -5.63 1.82
C GLY A 93 -8.34 -6.44 2.98
N PRO A 94 -7.02 -6.71 3.00
CA PRO A 94 -6.42 -7.39 4.14
C PRO A 94 -6.40 -6.46 5.37
N GLY A 95 -6.55 -7.04 6.57
CA GLY A 95 -6.25 -6.33 7.81
C GLY A 95 -4.78 -5.91 7.91
N ALA A 96 -4.44 -5.02 8.83
CA ALA A 96 -3.11 -4.40 8.94
C ALA A 96 -1.98 -5.42 9.06
N ASP A 97 -2.19 -6.50 9.83
CA ASP A 97 -1.19 -7.57 9.99
C ASP A 97 -0.89 -8.29 8.68
N ALA A 98 -1.91 -8.61 7.89
CA ALA A 98 -1.74 -9.28 6.60
C ALA A 98 -1.20 -8.30 5.53
N ALA A 99 -1.54 -7.03 5.61
CA ALA A 99 -1.04 -5.98 4.72
C ALA A 99 0.49 -5.80 4.81
N ARG A 100 1.13 -6.26 5.89
CA ARG A 100 2.60 -6.26 6.04
C ARG A 100 3.32 -6.99 4.92
N ILE A 101 2.69 -7.97 4.29
CA ILE A 101 3.27 -8.65 3.12
C ILE A 101 3.61 -7.68 1.99
N GLU A 102 2.85 -6.59 1.84
CA GLU A 102 3.10 -5.56 0.81
C GLU A 102 3.85 -4.34 1.39
N THR A 103 3.54 -3.95 2.62
CA THR A 103 3.99 -2.69 3.20
C THR A 103 5.38 -2.77 3.85
N ASP A 104 5.83 -3.96 4.23
CA ASP A 104 7.15 -4.25 4.83
C ASP A 104 7.92 -5.26 3.97
N LYS A 105 8.86 -4.75 3.18
CA LYS A 105 9.64 -5.58 2.24
C LYS A 105 10.54 -6.61 2.95
N ALA A 106 11.06 -6.26 4.12
CA ALA A 106 11.89 -7.19 4.89
C ALA A 106 11.04 -8.33 5.47
N TYR A 107 9.85 -8.00 5.99
CA TYR A 107 8.87 -9.02 6.41
C TYR A 107 8.46 -9.91 5.25
N GLN A 108 8.09 -9.34 4.09
CA GLN A 108 7.72 -10.11 2.90
C GLN A 108 8.79 -11.13 2.52
N ARG A 109 10.07 -10.71 2.49
CA ARG A 109 11.17 -11.58 2.10
C ARG A 109 11.39 -12.72 3.10
N ARG A 110 11.38 -12.41 4.40
CA ARG A 110 11.48 -13.43 5.45
C ARG A 110 10.31 -14.41 5.39
N PHE A 111 9.09 -13.89 5.25
CA PHE A 111 7.88 -14.72 5.11
C PHE A 111 7.96 -15.67 3.91
N MET A 112 8.37 -15.16 2.73
CA MET A 112 8.54 -16.01 1.53
C MET A 112 9.57 -17.12 1.74
N GLN A 113 10.65 -16.84 2.46
CA GLN A 113 11.72 -17.78 2.76
C GLN A 113 11.24 -18.86 3.75
N GLU A 114 10.58 -18.46 4.83
CA GLU A 114 10.05 -19.33 5.89
C GLU A 114 8.97 -20.30 5.35
N GLU A 115 8.10 -19.78 4.48
CA GLU A 115 7.00 -20.54 3.89
C GLU A 115 7.41 -21.28 2.60
N GLY A 116 8.66 -21.17 2.16
CA GLY A 116 9.15 -21.83 0.94
C GLY A 116 8.48 -21.36 -0.34
N ILE A 117 8.04 -20.10 -0.39
CA ILE A 117 7.38 -19.52 -1.57
C ILE A 117 8.42 -19.32 -2.68
N PRO A 118 8.22 -19.92 -3.87
CA PRO A 118 9.20 -19.82 -4.95
C PRO A 118 9.27 -18.40 -5.54
N GLY A 119 10.44 -18.06 -6.11
CA GLY A 119 10.66 -16.78 -6.77
C GLY A 119 11.13 -15.66 -5.83
N CYS A 120 11.42 -15.99 -4.55
CA CYS A 120 12.14 -15.07 -3.68
C CYS A 120 13.59 -14.97 -4.15
N PRO A 121 14.09 -13.79 -4.57
CA PRO A 121 15.51 -13.61 -4.84
C PRO A 121 16.31 -13.67 -3.54
N ASP A 122 17.63 -13.89 -3.66
CA ASP A 122 18.54 -13.70 -2.54
C ASP A 122 18.43 -12.25 -2.02
N PHE A 123 18.45 -12.08 -0.72
CA PHE A 123 18.33 -10.77 -0.08
C PHE A 123 19.05 -10.74 1.27
N GLU A 124 19.46 -9.54 1.66
CA GLU A 124 19.90 -9.20 3.00
C GLU A 124 19.15 -7.97 3.51
N THR A 125 19.01 -7.85 4.82
CA THR A 125 18.34 -6.71 5.47
C THR A 125 19.26 -6.10 6.52
N PHE A 126 19.33 -4.79 6.56
CA PHE A 126 20.23 -4.04 7.44
C PHE A 126 19.45 -2.96 8.18
N ASP A 127 19.64 -2.88 9.49
CA ASP A 127 19.21 -1.76 10.33
C ASP A 127 20.37 -0.75 10.56
N ASP A 128 21.61 -1.13 10.19
CA ASP A 128 22.81 -0.34 10.26
C ASP A 128 23.26 0.05 8.84
N MET A 129 23.35 1.36 8.59
CA MET A 129 23.71 1.91 7.29
C MET A 129 25.17 1.61 6.91
N ASP A 130 26.08 1.55 7.89
CA ASP A 130 27.47 1.23 7.61
C ASP A 130 27.62 -0.26 7.24
N ALA A 131 26.92 -1.15 7.94
CA ALA A 131 26.86 -2.57 7.57
C ALA A 131 26.28 -2.80 6.17
N ALA A 132 25.25 -2.04 5.80
CA ALA A 132 24.69 -2.09 4.44
C ALA A 132 25.71 -1.63 3.39
N CYS A 133 26.47 -0.58 3.67
CA CYS A 133 27.54 -0.09 2.78
C CYS A 133 28.67 -1.10 2.65
N ASP A 134 29.12 -1.71 3.76
CA ASP A 134 30.14 -2.75 3.75
C ASP A 134 29.72 -3.98 2.95
N TYR A 135 28.44 -4.34 3.01
CA TYR A 135 27.88 -5.42 2.20
C TYR A 135 27.95 -5.10 0.70
N ILE A 136 27.60 -3.86 0.29
CA ILE A 136 27.72 -3.43 -1.12
C ILE A 136 29.18 -3.55 -1.61
N ASP A 137 30.16 -3.16 -0.78
CA ASP A 137 31.59 -3.24 -1.15
C ASP A 137 32.11 -4.68 -1.25
N ALA A 138 31.51 -5.60 -0.49
CA ALA A 138 31.91 -7.01 -0.47
C ALA A 138 31.19 -7.87 -1.52
N TYR A 139 30.07 -7.39 -2.06
CA TYR A 139 29.24 -8.18 -2.97
C TYR A 139 29.80 -8.14 -4.41
N ASP A 140 30.00 -9.33 -5.01
CA ASP A 140 30.47 -9.46 -6.39
C ASP A 140 29.26 -9.54 -7.35
N GLY A 141 28.78 -8.39 -7.81
CA GLY A 141 27.66 -8.28 -8.72
C GLY A 141 26.79 -7.04 -8.48
N ASP A 142 25.68 -6.98 -9.21
CA ASP A 142 24.73 -5.89 -9.13
C ASP A 142 23.67 -6.13 -8.05
N LEU A 143 23.28 -5.08 -7.34
CA LEU A 143 22.32 -5.11 -6.24
C LEU A 143 21.16 -4.16 -6.47
N ALA A 144 19.97 -4.55 -6.04
CA ALA A 144 18.82 -3.66 -5.93
C ALA A 144 18.67 -3.20 -4.46
N VAL A 145 19.10 -1.98 -4.17
CA VAL A 145 18.96 -1.33 -2.87
C VAL A 145 17.55 -0.76 -2.73
N LYS A 146 16.87 -1.09 -1.65
CA LYS A 146 15.47 -0.68 -1.39
C LYS A 146 15.28 -0.31 0.07
N PRO A 147 14.64 0.83 0.39
CA PRO A 147 14.13 1.08 1.73
C PRO A 147 13.11 0.00 2.14
N ALA A 148 13.12 -0.40 3.40
CA ALA A 148 12.20 -1.44 3.91
C ALA A 148 10.73 -0.99 3.83
N GLY A 149 10.46 0.27 4.17
CA GLY A 149 9.11 0.84 4.19
C GLY A 149 8.54 1.24 2.83
N LEU A 150 7.35 1.84 2.87
CA LEU A 150 6.63 2.32 1.71
C LEU A 150 7.28 3.60 1.13
N THR A 151 7.68 3.55 -0.14
CA THR A 151 8.31 4.69 -0.85
C THR A 151 7.58 5.07 -2.14
N GLY A 152 6.38 4.51 -2.37
CA GLY A 152 5.60 4.75 -3.59
C GLY A 152 6.35 4.38 -4.88
N GLY A 153 7.24 3.38 -4.84
CA GLY A 153 8.03 2.91 -5.98
C GLY A 153 9.23 3.78 -6.37
N LYS A 154 9.55 4.84 -5.61
CA LYS A 154 10.62 5.80 -5.95
C LYS A 154 11.94 5.58 -5.21
N GLY A 155 11.99 4.63 -4.28
CA GLY A 155 13.14 4.38 -3.40
C GLY A 155 14.10 3.29 -3.87
N VAL A 156 13.91 2.69 -5.04
CA VAL A 156 14.80 1.62 -5.53
C VAL A 156 15.99 2.21 -6.28
N ARG A 157 17.20 1.68 -6.00
CA ARG A 157 18.43 1.95 -6.74
C ARG A 157 19.04 0.61 -7.16
N VAL A 158 19.41 0.49 -8.44
CA VAL A 158 20.03 -0.70 -9.00
C VAL A 158 21.45 -0.35 -9.38
N THR A 159 22.45 -1.00 -8.73
CA THR A 159 23.86 -0.82 -9.08
C THR A 159 24.15 -1.43 -10.44
N GLY A 160 25.13 -0.88 -11.15
CA GLY A 160 25.50 -1.36 -12.49
C GLY A 160 24.56 -0.93 -13.63
N ASP A 161 23.33 -0.48 -13.32
CA ASP A 161 22.35 0.01 -14.31
C ASP A 161 21.97 1.47 -14.05
N GLN A 162 21.39 1.77 -12.89
CA GLN A 162 20.88 3.11 -12.56
C GLN A 162 21.90 3.98 -11.81
N VAL A 163 22.69 3.36 -10.96
CA VAL A 163 23.67 4.03 -10.09
C VAL A 163 24.94 3.20 -9.95
N THR A 164 26.05 3.85 -9.58
CA THR A 164 27.25 3.17 -9.12
C THR A 164 27.13 2.68 -7.69
N ALA A 165 28.01 1.79 -7.24
CA ALA A 165 28.06 1.34 -5.84
C ALA A 165 28.26 2.53 -4.88
N GLU A 166 29.09 3.52 -5.21
CA GLU A 166 29.29 4.72 -4.39
C GLU A 166 28.03 5.56 -4.28
N GLU A 167 27.33 5.81 -5.38
CA GLU A 167 26.05 6.55 -5.37
C GLU A 167 24.95 5.80 -4.59
N ALA A 168 24.96 4.47 -4.62
CA ALA A 168 24.06 3.67 -3.80
C ALA A 168 24.35 3.79 -2.32
N LYS A 169 25.64 3.83 -1.92
CA LYS A 169 26.06 4.05 -0.53
C LYS A 169 25.74 5.48 -0.06
N GLU A 170 25.95 6.49 -0.91
CA GLU A 170 25.51 7.86 -0.60
C GLU A 170 24.00 7.91 -0.37
N TYR A 171 23.22 7.28 -1.26
CA TYR A 171 21.78 7.20 -1.11
C TYR A 171 21.35 6.55 0.23
N ILE A 172 22.01 5.47 0.67
CA ILE A 172 21.73 4.83 1.94
C ILE A 172 22.00 5.79 3.11
N ARG A 173 23.14 6.50 3.11
CA ARG A 173 23.53 7.42 4.18
C ARG A 173 22.68 8.68 4.26
N ASP A 174 22.17 9.15 3.12
CA ASP A 174 21.35 10.36 3.01
C ASP A 174 19.84 10.10 3.21
N SER A 175 19.45 8.82 3.32
CA SER A 175 18.04 8.44 3.50
C SER A 175 17.65 8.51 4.98
N ASP A 176 16.61 9.26 5.29
CA ASP A 176 15.96 9.34 6.61
C ASP A 176 14.96 8.18 6.85
N TYR A 177 15.25 6.96 6.37
CA TYR A 177 14.34 5.82 6.44
C TYR A 177 14.68 4.86 7.59
#